data_3b5c6c9cb35d804fbd2d4317b981ffff
#
_entry.id   3b5c6c9cb35d804fbd2d4317b981ffff
#
_cell.length_a   1.000
_cell.length_b   1.000
_cell.length_c   1.000
_cell.angle_alpha   90.00
_cell.angle_beta   90.00
_cell.angle_gamma   90.00
#
_symmetry.space_group_name_H-M   'P 1'
#
loop_
_entity.id
_entity.type
_entity.pdbx_description
1 polymer ?
#
loop_
_entity_poly.entity_id
_entity_poly.type
_entity_poly.pdbx_seq_one_letter_code
_entity_poly.pdbx_strand_id
1 'polypeptide(L)'
;MKFRLISIVVVLAVSFGAIAGDNPRVALETSKGKIVLELYADKAPQTVKNFLAYVDAGYYDGTIFHRVIPDFMIQGGGFTVEMKKKDIQPPIQNEADNGVRNKRGTIAMARTQDPHSATAQFFINTKDNDFLNHKGKTAQGWGYAAFGRVVEGMGVVDSISKSKTVTRGGYRDVPDVAIVMTRARRVQ
;
A
#
# COMPACT_ATOMS: atom_id res chain seq x y z
N MET A 1 74.37 13.49 -1.00
CA MET A 1 73.07 14.01 -0.61
C MET A 1 72.00 13.35 -1.50
N LYS A 2 71.20 12.38 -0.95
CA LYS A 2 70.18 11.64 -1.73
C LYS A 2 68.80 12.27 -1.38
N PHE A 3 68.21 12.98 -2.33
CA PHE A 3 66.82 13.51 -2.19
C PHE A 3 65.85 12.37 -2.43
N ARG A 4 65.03 12.04 -1.41
CA ARG A 4 63.87 11.14 -1.55
C ARG A 4 62.64 11.98 -1.93
N LEU A 5 62.13 11.79 -3.13
CA LEU A 5 60.81 12.29 -3.52
C LEU A 5 59.73 11.48 -2.78
N ILE A 6 58.91 12.14 -1.99
CA ILE A 6 57.69 11.59 -1.40
C ILE A 6 56.56 11.91 -2.35
N SER A 7 56.03 10.89 -3.03
CA SER A 7 54.82 11.04 -3.84
C SER A 7 53.59 10.98 -2.93
N ILE A 8 52.90 12.12 -2.85
CA ILE A 8 51.60 12.20 -2.15
C ILE A 8 50.51 11.72 -3.11
N VAL A 9 49.94 10.56 -2.83
CA VAL A 9 48.76 10.06 -3.54
C VAL A 9 47.52 10.68 -2.90
N VAL A 10 46.89 11.63 -3.60
CA VAL A 10 45.60 12.20 -3.19
C VAL A 10 44.49 11.26 -3.66
N VAL A 11 43.93 10.52 -2.72
CA VAL A 11 42.74 9.69 -2.98
C VAL A 11 41.51 10.59 -2.94
N LEU A 12 40.97 10.93 -4.11
CA LEU A 12 39.67 11.59 -4.21
C LEU A 12 38.55 10.57 -3.85
N ALA A 13 37.98 10.71 -2.66
CA ALA A 13 36.79 9.99 -2.27
C ALA A 13 35.60 10.61 -3.01
N VAL A 14 35.15 9.94 -4.08
CA VAL A 14 33.90 10.27 -4.74
C VAL A 14 32.75 9.76 -3.87
N SER A 15 32.13 10.65 -3.11
CA SER A 15 30.89 10.35 -2.39
C SER A 15 29.77 10.18 -3.40
N PHE A 16 29.38 8.94 -3.70
CA PHE A 16 28.10 8.66 -4.36
C PHE A 16 26.97 9.02 -3.39
N GLY A 17 26.47 10.24 -3.49
CA GLY A 17 25.21 10.61 -2.89
C GLY A 17 24.13 9.72 -3.48
N ALA A 18 23.49 8.87 -2.66
CA ALA A 18 22.28 8.17 -3.05
C ALA A 18 21.25 9.24 -3.40
N ILE A 19 20.92 9.39 -4.67
CA ILE A 19 19.76 10.18 -5.11
C ILE A 19 18.56 9.42 -4.52
N ALA A 20 17.96 9.96 -3.46
CA ALA A 20 16.65 9.51 -2.99
C ALA A 20 15.68 9.72 -4.18
N GLY A 21 15.39 8.66 -4.91
CA GLY A 21 14.43 8.71 -6.01
C GLY A 21 13.08 9.14 -5.45
N ASP A 22 12.34 9.97 -6.20
CA ASP A 22 10.98 10.35 -5.82
C ASP A 22 10.15 9.11 -5.53
N ASN A 23 9.37 9.16 -4.45
CA ASN A 23 8.47 8.08 -4.08
C ASN A 23 7.52 7.74 -5.24
N PRO A 24 7.40 6.47 -5.65
CA PRO A 24 6.50 6.09 -6.73
C PRO A 24 5.06 6.53 -6.43
N ARG A 25 4.37 7.00 -7.47
CA ARG A 25 2.95 7.34 -7.37
C ARG A 25 2.09 6.41 -8.21
N VAL A 26 0.89 6.13 -7.71
CA VAL A 26 -0.12 5.30 -8.39
C VAL A 26 -1.46 6.00 -8.36
N ALA A 27 -2.10 6.13 -9.52
CA ALA A 27 -3.49 6.53 -9.63
C ALA A 27 -4.39 5.30 -9.63
N LEU A 28 -5.37 5.27 -8.74
CA LEU A 28 -6.51 4.36 -8.75
C LEU A 28 -7.71 5.12 -9.31
N GLU A 29 -8.10 4.82 -10.53
CA GLU A 29 -9.33 5.33 -11.14
C GLU A 29 -10.48 4.46 -10.67
N THR A 30 -11.50 5.05 -10.08
CA THR A 30 -12.64 4.30 -9.53
C THR A 30 -13.96 4.82 -10.08
N SER A 31 -15.02 4.05 -9.95
CA SER A 31 -16.38 4.49 -10.29
C SER A 31 -16.88 5.68 -9.44
N LYS A 32 -16.12 6.07 -8.39
CA LYS A 32 -16.41 7.22 -7.52
C LYS A 32 -15.44 8.40 -7.72
N GLY A 33 -14.42 8.24 -8.56
CA GLY A 33 -13.38 9.25 -8.83
C GLY A 33 -11.96 8.70 -8.69
N LYS A 34 -11.00 9.58 -8.90
CA LYS A 34 -9.57 9.26 -8.86
C LYS A 34 -8.99 9.42 -7.45
N ILE A 35 -8.14 8.47 -7.05
CA ILE A 35 -7.33 8.51 -5.84
C ILE A 35 -5.87 8.39 -6.27
N VAL A 36 -4.99 9.29 -5.82
CA VAL A 36 -3.55 9.18 -6.07
C VAL A 36 -2.83 8.81 -4.77
N LEU A 37 -2.01 7.79 -4.86
CA LEU A 37 -1.19 7.26 -3.78
C LEU A 37 0.27 7.65 -4.02
N GLU A 38 0.96 8.04 -2.95
CA GLU A 38 2.42 8.11 -2.88
C GLU A 38 2.92 6.95 -2.03
N LEU A 39 3.87 6.17 -2.54
CA LEU A 39 4.32 4.91 -1.92
C LEU A 39 5.70 5.08 -1.30
N TYR A 40 5.89 4.61 -0.08
CA TYR A 40 7.13 4.76 0.70
C TYR A 40 8.11 3.60 0.40
N ALA A 41 8.79 3.67 -0.75
CA ALA A 41 9.68 2.61 -1.22
C ALA A 41 10.92 2.41 -0.31
N ASP A 42 11.34 3.45 0.42
CA ASP A 42 12.42 3.41 1.41
C ASP A 42 11.99 2.74 2.73
N LYS A 43 10.69 2.82 3.09
CA LYS A 43 10.13 2.28 4.33
C LYS A 43 9.59 0.86 4.20
N ALA A 44 9.04 0.52 3.03
CA ALA A 44 8.40 -0.76 2.78
C ALA A 44 8.76 -1.28 1.37
N PRO A 45 10.04 -1.55 1.08
CA PRO A 45 10.52 -1.86 -0.27
C PRO A 45 9.87 -3.11 -0.87
N GLN A 46 9.68 -4.18 -0.09
CA GLN A 46 9.04 -5.42 -0.58
C GLN A 46 7.55 -5.21 -0.84
N THR A 47 6.86 -4.51 0.07
CA THR A 47 5.44 -4.20 -0.05
C THR A 47 5.17 -3.31 -1.25
N VAL A 48 5.96 -2.25 -1.44
CA VAL A 48 5.84 -1.35 -2.58
C VAL A 48 6.13 -2.09 -3.88
N LYS A 49 7.21 -2.89 -3.94
CA LYS A 49 7.54 -3.73 -5.12
C LYS A 49 6.39 -4.67 -5.47
N ASN A 50 5.82 -5.36 -4.49
CA ASN A 50 4.69 -6.28 -4.67
C ASN A 50 3.43 -5.53 -5.19
N PHE A 51 3.07 -4.41 -4.56
CA PHE A 51 1.93 -3.61 -4.97
C PHE A 51 2.09 -3.08 -6.41
N LEU A 52 3.27 -2.57 -6.75
CA LEU A 52 3.58 -2.09 -8.10
C LEU A 52 3.56 -3.22 -9.14
N ALA A 53 3.99 -4.44 -8.79
CA ALA A 53 3.91 -5.59 -9.70
C ALA A 53 2.44 -5.92 -10.06
N TYR A 54 1.51 -5.84 -9.09
CA TYR A 54 0.08 -5.99 -9.34
C TYR A 54 -0.49 -4.83 -10.18
N VAL A 55 -0.05 -3.59 -9.94
CA VAL A 55 -0.44 -2.40 -10.74
C VAL A 55 0.00 -2.56 -12.18
N ASP A 56 1.28 -2.90 -12.41
CA ASP A 56 1.88 -3.03 -13.74
C ASP A 56 1.26 -4.19 -14.54
N ALA A 57 0.82 -5.26 -13.86
CA ALA A 57 0.09 -6.37 -14.46
C ALA A 57 -1.40 -6.07 -14.75
N GLY A 58 -1.90 -4.86 -14.44
CA GLY A 58 -3.32 -4.53 -14.56
C GLY A 58 -4.24 -5.36 -13.66
N TYR A 59 -3.67 -5.97 -12.61
CA TYR A 59 -4.40 -6.88 -11.73
C TYR A 59 -5.60 -6.21 -11.05
N TYR A 60 -5.45 -4.95 -10.65
CA TYR A 60 -6.50 -4.22 -9.93
C TYR A 60 -7.66 -3.77 -10.81
N ASP A 61 -7.48 -3.77 -12.14
CA ASP A 61 -8.50 -3.35 -13.08
C ASP A 61 -9.70 -4.30 -13.00
N GLY A 62 -10.89 -3.73 -12.82
CA GLY A 62 -12.14 -4.46 -12.59
C GLY A 62 -12.33 -5.03 -11.18
N THR A 63 -11.37 -4.84 -10.26
CA THR A 63 -11.57 -5.22 -8.85
C THR A 63 -12.41 -4.18 -8.11
N ILE A 64 -12.96 -4.56 -6.96
CA ILE A 64 -13.84 -3.70 -6.17
C ILE A 64 -13.27 -3.40 -4.78
N PHE A 65 -13.76 -2.32 -4.17
CA PHE A 65 -13.73 -2.17 -2.72
C PHE A 65 -14.82 -3.08 -2.13
N HIS A 66 -14.42 -4.24 -1.67
CA HIS A 66 -15.35 -5.30 -1.24
C HIS A 66 -15.68 -5.27 0.26
N ARG A 67 -15.02 -4.42 1.04
CA ARG A 67 -15.30 -4.21 2.46
C ARG A 67 -15.09 -2.75 2.83
N VAL A 68 -16.14 -2.12 3.29
CA VAL A 68 -16.15 -0.69 3.64
C VAL A 68 -16.78 -0.53 5.02
N ILE A 69 -16.03 0.01 5.96
CA ILE A 69 -16.52 0.29 7.31
C ILE A 69 -16.27 1.78 7.59
N PRO A 70 -17.34 2.56 7.79
CA PRO A 70 -17.23 3.97 8.19
C PRO A 70 -16.36 4.13 9.42
N ASP A 71 -15.63 5.23 9.50
CA ASP A 71 -14.72 5.55 10.61
C ASP A 71 -13.67 4.47 10.92
N PHE A 72 -13.31 3.68 9.90
CA PHE A 72 -12.27 2.68 10.00
C PHE A 72 -11.43 2.62 8.72
N MET A 73 -11.91 1.94 7.66
CA MET A 73 -11.14 1.78 6.43
C MET A 73 -12.03 1.39 5.24
N ILE A 74 -11.47 1.51 4.04
CA ILE A 74 -11.99 0.92 2.81
C ILE A 74 -10.98 -0.11 2.29
N GLN A 75 -11.40 -1.35 2.06
CA GLN A 75 -10.55 -2.48 1.65
C GLN A 75 -10.94 -2.97 0.28
N GLY A 76 -9.94 -3.20 -0.59
CA GLY A 76 -10.15 -3.65 -1.96
C GLY A 76 -9.00 -4.49 -2.53
N GLY A 77 -9.03 -4.70 -3.86
CA GLY A 77 -7.93 -5.32 -4.60
C GLY A 77 -7.88 -6.85 -4.53
N GLY A 78 -9.00 -7.54 -4.27
CA GLY A 78 -8.98 -9.00 -4.22
C GLY A 78 -10.18 -9.69 -4.88
N PHE A 79 -11.23 -8.94 -5.21
CA PHE A 79 -12.48 -9.50 -5.70
C PHE A 79 -12.98 -8.76 -6.94
N THR A 80 -13.63 -9.49 -7.84
CA THR A 80 -14.41 -8.92 -8.95
C THR A 80 -15.79 -8.45 -8.46
N VAL A 81 -16.56 -7.82 -9.36
CA VAL A 81 -17.94 -7.38 -9.07
C VAL A 81 -18.86 -8.55 -8.65
N GLU A 82 -18.61 -9.75 -9.18
CA GLU A 82 -19.32 -10.99 -8.86
C GLU A 82 -18.85 -11.63 -7.54
N MET A 83 -18.00 -10.96 -6.78
CA MET A 83 -17.39 -11.47 -5.53
C MET A 83 -16.53 -12.71 -5.73
N LYS A 84 -15.97 -12.90 -6.92
CA LYS A 84 -14.96 -13.93 -7.20
C LYS A 84 -13.57 -13.42 -6.81
N LYS A 85 -12.83 -14.25 -6.08
CA LYS A 85 -11.40 -13.95 -5.81
C LYS A 85 -10.61 -14.06 -7.10
N LYS A 86 -9.68 -13.11 -7.32
CA LYS A 86 -8.68 -13.20 -8.38
C LYS A 86 -7.48 -14.01 -7.91
N ASP A 87 -6.77 -14.65 -8.84
CA ASP A 87 -5.53 -15.38 -8.56
C ASP A 87 -4.46 -14.44 -8.01
N ILE A 88 -3.69 -14.91 -7.05
CA ILE A 88 -2.71 -14.11 -6.32
C ILE A 88 -1.29 -14.67 -6.47
N GLN A 89 -0.30 -13.81 -6.35
CA GLN A 89 1.11 -14.16 -6.21
C GLN A 89 1.41 -14.71 -4.81
N PRO A 90 2.56 -15.38 -4.59
CA PRO A 90 2.99 -15.77 -3.25
C PRO A 90 2.97 -14.60 -2.25
N PRO A 91 2.73 -14.88 -0.96
CA PRO A 91 2.70 -13.85 0.07
C PRO A 91 4.07 -13.23 0.31
N ILE A 92 4.06 -12.03 0.90
CA ILE A 92 5.28 -11.27 1.22
C ILE A 92 5.48 -11.13 2.73
N GLN A 93 6.72 -10.86 3.14
CA GLN A 93 7.06 -10.51 4.51
C GLN A 93 6.33 -9.23 4.92
N ASN A 94 5.85 -9.21 6.17
CA ASN A 94 5.20 -8.05 6.74
C ASN A 94 6.26 -7.02 7.18
N GLU A 95 6.21 -5.83 6.59
CA GLU A 95 7.11 -4.72 6.89
C GLU A 95 6.46 -3.68 7.84
N ALA A 96 5.53 -4.08 8.71
CA ALA A 96 4.85 -3.14 9.63
C ALA A 96 5.77 -2.57 10.72
N ASP A 97 6.96 -3.15 10.92
CA ASP A 97 8.01 -2.64 11.81
C ASP A 97 8.82 -1.47 11.21
N ASN A 98 8.35 -0.91 10.08
CA ASN A 98 8.96 0.19 9.33
C ASN A 98 8.79 1.59 9.95
N GLY A 99 8.10 1.71 11.08
CA GLY A 99 7.82 2.97 11.77
C GLY A 99 6.68 3.80 11.19
N VAL A 100 6.08 3.39 10.06
CA VAL A 100 4.92 4.07 9.47
C VAL A 100 3.64 3.66 10.21
N ARG A 101 2.89 4.65 10.69
CA ARG A 101 1.65 4.40 11.45
C ARG A 101 0.44 4.35 10.53
N ASN A 102 -0.57 3.58 10.92
CA ASN A 102 -1.88 3.49 10.25
C ASN A 102 -2.74 4.73 10.57
N LYS A 103 -2.32 5.89 10.05
CA LYS A 103 -3.04 7.17 10.17
C LYS A 103 -4.07 7.31 9.05
N ARG A 104 -5.06 8.20 9.26
CA ARG A 104 -6.00 8.57 8.21
C ARG A 104 -5.27 8.91 6.91
N GLY A 105 -5.73 8.33 5.80
CA GLY A 105 -5.17 8.50 4.46
C GLY A 105 -4.00 7.57 4.14
N THR A 106 -3.45 6.79 5.09
CA THR A 106 -2.43 5.79 4.75
C THR A 106 -3.04 4.56 4.09
N ILE A 107 -2.28 3.97 3.15
CA ILE A 107 -2.58 2.68 2.55
C ILE A 107 -1.74 1.59 3.24
N ALA A 108 -2.36 0.46 3.57
CA ALA A 108 -1.71 -0.68 4.21
C ALA A 108 -2.15 -2.00 3.59
N MET A 109 -1.30 -3.04 3.70
CA MET A 109 -1.63 -4.38 3.20
C MET A 109 -2.60 -5.09 4.14
N ALA A 110 -3.67 -5.64 3.54
CA ALA A 110 -4.52 -6.60 4.23
C ALA A 110 -3.83 -7.96 4.32
N ARG A 111 -4.12 -8.71 5.39
CA ARG A 111 -3.54 -10.03 5.66
C ARG A 111 -4.52 -10.92 6.43
N THR A 112 -4.23 -12.20 6.50
CA THR A 112 -4.91 -13.15 7.40
C THR A 112 -4.36 -13.04 8.83
N GLN A 113 -4.65 -14.00 9.68
CA GLN A 113 -4.04 -14.08 11.03
C GLN A 113 -2.53 -14.32 10.97
N ASP A 114 -2.03 -14.99 9.93
CA ASP A 114 -0.59 -15.09 9.68
C ASP A 114 -0.02 -13.70 9.35
N PRO A 115 0.95 -13.21 10.10
CA PRO A 115 1.58 -11.91 9.84
C PRO A 115 2.14 -11.75 8.44
N HIS A 116 2.68 -12.82 7.85
CA HIS A 116 3.39 -12.82 6.57
C HIS A 116 2.54 -13.37 5.42
N SER A 117 1.22 -13.12 5.45
CA SER A 117 0.24 -13.62 4.46
C SER A 117 -0.29 -12.57 3.50
N ALA A 118 0.25 -11.36 3.51
CA ALA A 118 -0.19 -10.30 2.61
C ALA A 118 0.15 -10.64 1.15
N THR A 119 -0.80 -10.37 0.23
CA THR A 119 -0.65 -10.63 -1.21
C THR A 119 -1.04 -9.40 -2.02
N ALA A 120 -2.28 -9.33 -2.56
CA ALA A 120 -2.78 -8.25 -3.40
C ALA A 120 -3.68 -7.26 -2.65
N GLN A 121 -4.44 -7.72 -1.65
CA GLN A 121 -5.43 -6.88 -1.00
C GLN A 121 -4.80 -5.80 -0.14
N PHE A 122 -5.38 -4.61 -0.19
CA PHE A 122 -4.97 -3.45 0.59
C PHE A 122 -6.18 -2.75 1.20
N PHE A 123 -5.93 -1.85 2.14
CA PHE A 123 -6.96 -0.94 2.66
C PHE A 123 -6.41 0.47 2.80
N ILE A 124 -7.31 1.45 2.72
CA ILE A 124 -7.00 2.85 3.00
C ILE A 124 -7.70 3.23 4.30
N ASN A 125 -6.94 3.74 5.24
CA ASN A 125 -7.43 4.17 6.54
C ASN A 125 -8.26 5.45 6.40
N THR A 126 -9.50 5.45 6.90
CA THR A 126 -10.38 6.63 6.90
C THR A 126 -10.36 7.37 8.24
N LYS A 127 -9.65 6.81 9.21
CA LYS A 127 -9.38 7.33 10.56
C LYS A 127 -7.98 6.94 11.00
N ASP A 128 -7.49 7.51 12.09
CA ASP A 128 -6.29 7.06 12.78
C ASP A 128 -6.60 5.72 13.50
N ASN A 129 -5.93 4.65 13.06
CA ASN A 129 -6.16 3.29 13.52
C ASN A 129 -4.91 2.77 14.26
N ASP A 130 -4.57 3.38 15.39
CA ASP A 130 -3.34 3.07 16.13
C ASP A 130 -3.26 1.60 16.61
N PHE A 131 -4.40 0.92 16.77
CA PHE A 131 -4.45 -0.50 17.11
C PHE A 131 -3.94 -1.43 15.99
N LEU A 132 -3.84 -0.95 14.74
CA LEU A 132 -3.27 -1.67 13.59
C LEU A 132 -1.75 -1.53 13.50
N ASN A 133 -1.13 -0.67 14.31
CA ASN A 133 0.31 -0.43 14.27
C ASN A 133 1.09 -1.63 14.85
N HIS A 134 2.33 -1.79 14.37
CA HIS A 134 3.27 -2.75 14.92
C HIS A 134 3.53 -2.48 16.41
N LYS A 135 3.47 -3.51 17.23
CA LYS A 135 3.74 -3.50 18.67
C LYS A 135 4.82 -4.51 19.09
N GLY A 136 5.17 -5.44 18.20
CA GLY A 136 6.16 -6.49 18.43
C GLY A 136 6.00 -7.66 17.46
N LYS A 137 7.03 -8.49 17.36
CA LYS A 137 7.11 -9.62 16.41
C LYS A 137 6.37 -10.86 16.92
N THR A 138 5.08 -10.70 17.23
CA THR A 138 4.16 -11.79 17.59
C THR A 138 2.99 -11.82 16.63
N ALA A 139 2.25 -12.92 16.54
CA ALA A 139 1.11 -13.04 15.62
C ALA A 139 0.10 -11.88 15.78
N GLN A 140 -0.19 -11.47 17.01
CA GLN A 140 -1.12 -10.37 17.34
C GLN A 140 -0.45 -9.00 17.28
N GLY A 141 0.88 -8.92 17.53
CA GLY A 141 1.63 -7.66 17.64
C GLY A 141 2.23 -7.15 16.35
N TRP A 142 2.31 -7.97 15.29
CA TRP A 142 2.92 -7.57 14.02
C TRP A 142 2.28 -6.33 13.40
N GLY A 143 0.95 -6.18 13.53
CA GLY A 143 0.23 -5.09 12.92
C GLY A 143 0.10 -5.23 11.39
N TYR A 144 -0.15 -4.10 10.71
CA TYR A 144 -0.39 -4.01 9.28
C TYR A 144 0.58 -3.02 8.65
N ALA A 145 1.30 -3.47 7.63
CA ALA A 145 2.32 -2.68 6.94
C ALA A 145 1.69 -1.52 6.17
N ALA A 146 1.74 -0.31 6.75
CA ALA A 146 1.46 0.91 6.02
C ALA A 146 2.66 1.21 5.11
N PHE A 147 2.40 1.44 3.82
CA PHE A 147 3.44 1.56 2.79
C PHE A 147 3.27 2.76 1.86
N GLY A 148 2.34 3.67 2.18
CA GLY A 148 2.09 4.88 1.40
C GLY A 148 0.94 5.69 1.97
N ARG A 149 0.55 6.74 1.24
CA ARG A 149 -0.57 7.61 1.61
C ARG A 149 -1.31 8.12 0.39
N VAL A 150 -2.54 8.53 0.59
CA VAL A 150 -3.32 9.31 -0.37
C VAL A 150 -2.75 10.73 -0.42
N VAL A 151 -2.37 11.19 -1.62
CA VAL A 151 -1.90 12.57 -1.88
C VAL A 151 -2.93 13.38 -2.66
N GLU A 152 -3.85 12.70 -3.37
CA GLU A 152 -4.97 13.33 -4.07
C GLU A 152 -6.21 12.42 -3.96
N GLY A 153 -7.41 12.99 -3.86
CA GLY A 153 -8.66 12.23 -3.88
C GLY A 153 -9.11 11.71 -2.51
N MET A 154 -8.65 12.30 -1.39
CA MET A 154 -9.13 11.90 -0.05
C MET A 154 -10.65 12.07 0.11
N GLY A 155 -11.25 13.06 -0.57
CA GLY A 155 -12.71 13.22 -0.63
C GLY A 155 -13.42 12.05 -1.33
N VAL A 156 -12.78 11.40 -2.32
CA VAL A 156 -13.29 10.18 -2.95
C VAL A 156 -13.25 9.02 -1.95
N VAL A 157 -12.15 8.86 -1.20
CA VAL A 157 -12.04 7.85 -0.12
C VAL A 157 -13.16 8.04 0.91
N ASP A 158 -13.43 9.29 1.34
CA ASP A 158 -14.51 9.60 2.27
C ASP A 158 -15.90 9.30 1.70
N SER A 159 -16.11 9.58 0.41
CA SER A 159 -17.36 9.23 -0.28
C SER A 159 -17.58 7.72 -0.34
N ILE A 160 -16.50 6.95 -0.60
CA ILE A 160 -16.53 5.49 -0.57
C ILE A 160 -16.86 5.00 0.83
N SER A 161 -16.22 5.54 1.87
CA SER A 161 -16.40 5.09 3.25
C SER A 161 -17.82 5.27 3.79
N LYS A 162 -18.58 6.20 3.22
CA LYS A 162 -19.99 6.51 3.57
C LYS A 162 -20.99 5.71 2.74
N SER A 163 -20.55 4.82 1.86
CA SER A 163 -21.44 4.02 1.03
C SER A 163 -22.26 3.06 1.89
N LYS A 164 -23.54 2.90 1.54
CA LYS A 164 -24.41 1.88 2.15
C LYS A 164 -23.79 0.50 1.89
N THR A 165 -23.74 -0.35 2.92
CA THR A 165 -23.19 -1.70 2.84
C THR A 165 -24.23 -2.75 3.16
N VAL A 166 -24.02 -3.94 2.62
CA VAL A 166 -24.87 -5.14 2.76
C VAL A 166 -24.01 -6.37 3.01
N THR A 167 -24.64 -7.49 3.32
CA THR A 167 -24.00 -8.80 3.29
C THR A 167 -24.20 -9.43 1.90
N ARG A 168 -23.11 -9.82 1.22
CA ARG A 168 -23.15 -10.43 -0.12
C ARG A 168 -22.18 -11.61 -0.20
N GLY A 169 -22.65 -12.78 -0.64
CA GLY A 169 -21.80 -13.97 -0.79
C GLY A 169 -21.13 -14.43 0.51
N GLY A 170 -21.76 -14.19 1.68
CA GLY A 170 -21.19 -14.49 2.99
C GLY A 170 -20.20 -13.42 3.53
N TYR A 171 -19.88 -12.38 2.75
CA TYR A 171 -19.05 -11.26 3.17
C TYR A 171 -19.92 -10.11 3.70
N ARG A 172 -19.57 -9.59 4.87
CA ARG A 172 -20.21 -8.41 5.48
C ARG A 172 -19.53 -7.11 5.02
N ASP A 173 -20.22 -6.01 5.18
CA ASP A 173 -19.71 -4.65 4.91
C ASP A 173 -19.37 -4.43 3.42
N VAL A 174 -20.03 -5.15 2.50
CA VAL A 174 -19.85 -5.01 1.06
C VAL A 174 -20.70 -3.82 0.58
N PRO A 175 -20.14 -2.84 -0.17
CA PRO A 175 -20.94 -1.78 -0.76
C PRO A 175 -22.14 -2.33 -1.57
N ASP A 176 -23.34 -1.79 -1.30
CA ASP A 176 -24.59 -2.21 -1.96
C ASP A 176 -24.50 -1.99 -3.48
N VAL A 177 -23.97 -0.85 -3.89
CA VAL A 177 -23.56 -0.58 -5.27
C VAL A 177 -22.04 -0.81 -5.36
N ALA A 178 -21.62 -1.71 -6.26
CA ALA A 178 -20.23 -2.06 -6.42
C ALA A 178 -19.37 -0.82 -6.74
N ILE A 179 -18.29 -0.64 -6.01
CA ILE A 179 -17.32 0.45 -6.24
C ILE A 179 -16.10 -0.17 -6.91
N VAL A 180 -16.01 0.04 -8.22
CA VAL A 180 -15.04 -0.60 -9.09
C VAL A 180 -13.78 0.26 -9.22
N MET A 181 -12.60 -0.35 -9.09
CA MET A 181 -11.34 0.19 -9.59
C MET A 181 -11.30 -0.08 -11.09
N THR A 182 -11.59 0.94 -11.90
CA THR A 182 -11.65 0.81 -13.35
C THR A 182 -10.26 0.71 -13.96
N ARG A 183 -9.26 1.31 -13.30
CA ARG A 183 -7.86 1.26 -13.71
C ARG A 183 -6.94 1.60 -12.55
N ALA A 184 -5.80 0.90 -12.48
CA ALA A 184 -4.67 1.27 -11.62
C ALA A 184 -3.41 1.43 -12.46
N ARG A 185 -2.69 2.57 -12.31
CA ARG A 185 -1.46 2.83 -13.11
C ARG A 185 -0.49 3.72 -12.36
N ARG A 186 0.80 3.56 -12.66
CA ARG A 186 1.81 4.52 -12.19
C ARG A 186 1.56 5.90 -12.82
N VAL A 187 1.85 6.93 -12.04
CA VAL A 187 1.82 8.34 -12.47
C VAL A 187 3.09 9.04 -12.01
N GLN A 188 3.40 10.16 -12.65
CA GLN A 188 4.53 11.01 -12.26
C GLN A 188 4.21 11.84 -11.02
#